data_d5b88cedf69152d67ac38c794473626b
#
_entry.id   d5b88cedf69152d67ac38c794473626b
#
_cell.length_a   1.000
_cell.length_b   1.000
_cell.length_c   1.000
_cell.angle_alpha   90.00
_cell.angle_beta   90.00
_cell.angle_gamma   90.00
#
_symmetry.space_group_name_H-M   'P 1'
#
loop_
_entity.id
_entity.type
_entity.pdbx_description
1 polymer ?
#
loop_
_entity_poly.entity_id
_entity_poly.type
_entity_poly.pdbx_seq_one_letter_code
_entity_poly.pdbx_strand_id
1 'polypeptide(L)'
;MRSMTDVCTPMLIHLGRLLPFALCAGVAAAQPAPFTSYTDSVDIAGEAQAVDVYRPDVESPAGVAIIAHGFTRSRVRHRDLGRALASAGVIAVVPDLPSVMDLWSNGDAIAELAQKLEAGALGLTPVARSRLVLIGTSAGGLATVLAAAKLPGVAGWIGLDPVDRTGSGSGAASQLTAPTVVMLADPSACNLFASGRSIARAVPHLLRTTFVDGASHCDFEDPTNNMCRVLCGQSSSTMQTVIRDETVTTALEMLRPVSGPATNSDANDAPRATE
;
A
#
# COMPACT_ATOMS: atom_id res chain seq x y z
N MET A 1 30.33 -2.54 -3.77
CA MET A 1 30.47 -3.92 -4.24
C MET A 1 31.27 -4.71 -3.19
N ARG A 2 30.59 -5.42 -2.32
CA ARG A 2 31.17 -6.52 -1.53
C ARG A 2 30.09 -7.61 -1.46
N SER A 3 30.39 -8.70 -2.12
CA SER A 3 29.67 -9.97 -2.12
C SER A 3 29.68 -10.54 -0.71
N MET A 4 28.51 -10.83 -0.15
CA MET A 4 28.40 -11.73 1.00
C MET A 4 28.42 -13.15 0.45
N THR A 5 29.59 -13.78 0.50
CA THR A 5 29.80 -15.18 0.23
C THR A 5 29.54 -15.97 1.50
N ASP A 6 28.74 -17.00 1.35
CA ASP A 6 28.41 -18.04 2.31
C ASP A 6 29.62 -18.60 3.03
N VAL A 7 29.55 -18.66 4.36
CA VAL A 7 30.48 -19.41 5.20
C VAL A 7 29.76 -20.68 5.67
N CYS A 8 29.83 -21.74 4.87
CA CYS A 8 29.62 -23.09 5.37
C CYS A 8 31.00 -23.71 5.70
N THR A 9 31.31 -23.82 6.98
CA THR A 9 32.49 -24.52 7.48
C THR A 9 32.19 -26.02 7.54
N PRO A 10 33.01 -26.91 6.91
CA PRO A 10 32.82 -28.34 7.07
C PRO A 10 33.47 -28.83 8.37
N MET A 11 32.67 -29.33 9.29
CA MET A 11 33.14 -30.08 10.45
C MET A 11 33.27 -31.55 10.10
N LEU A 12 34.50 -32.07 10.09
CA LEU A 12 34.78 -33.49 9.95
C LEU A 12 34.29 -34.22 11.20
N ILE A 13 33.35 -35.14 11.05
CA ILE A 13 33.05 -36.16 12.06
C ILE A 13 32.88 -37.50 11.40
N HIS A 14 33.51 -38.48 12.04
CA HIS A 14 33.63 -39.91 11.70
C HIS A 14 32.28 -40.68 11.73
N LEU A 15 32.19 -41.59 10.81
CA LEU A 15 31.39 -42.84 10.71
C LEU A 15 29.96 -42.90 11.29
N GLY A 16 29.04 -43.12 10.38
CA GLY A 16 27.98 -44.09 10.59
C GLY A 16 26.63 -43.55 11.08
N ARG A 17 25.90 -42.85 10.22
CA ARG A 17 24.42 -42.88 10.16
C ARG A 17 23.95 -42.11 8.95
N LEU A 18 23.13 -42.72 8.11
CA LEU A 18 22.40 -42.08 7.02
C LEU A 18 21.52 -40.98 7.62
N LEU A 19 21.90 -39.70 7.44
CA LEU A 19 21.05 -38.57 7.75
C LEU A 19 20.27 -38.18 6.49
N PRO A 20 18.97 -37.86 6.61
CA PRO A 20 18.18 -37.43 5.47
C PRO A 20 18.69 -36.06 5.00
N PHE A 21 18.92 -35.95 3.68
CA PHE A 21 19.15 -34.66 3.03
C PHE A 21 17.94 -33.75 3.30
N ALA A 22 18.12 -32.74 4.14
CA ALA A 22 17.20 -31.63 4.22
C ALA A 22 17.31 -30.86 2.90
N LEU A 23 16.32 -31.00 2.02
CA LEU A 23 16.13 -30.09 0.89
C LEU A 23 15.84 -28.71 1.48
N CYS A 24 16.83 -27.82 1.49
CA CYS A 24 16.59 -26.40 1.64
C CYS A 24 15.86 -25.94 0.37
N ALA A 25 14.53 -25.90 0.43
CA ALA A 25 13.73 -25.22 -0.57
C ALA A 25 14.06 -23.73 -0.48
N GLY A 26 14.98 -23.27 -1.30
CA GLY A 26 15.25 -21.86 -1.49
C GLY A 26 13.96 -21.20 -1.95
N VAL A 27 13.44 -20.25 -1.18
CA VAL A 27 12.35 -19.37 -1.63
C VAL A 27 12.95 -18.55 -2.76
N ALA A 28 12.66 -18.92 -4.00
CA ALA A 28 13.04 -18.13 -5.16
C ALA A 28 12.35 -16.76 -5.03
N ALA A 29 13.13 -15.69 -4.90
CA ALA A 29 12.60 -14.34 -4.97
C ALA A 29 11.88 -14.20 -6.32
N ALA A 30 10.60 -13.86 -6.29
CA ALA A 30 9.83 -13.64 -7.51
C ALA A 30 10.51 -12.52 -8.31
N GLN A 31 10.73 -12.76 -9.61
CA GLN A 31 11.26 -11.74 -10.50
C GLN A 31 10.26 -10.60 -10.62
N PRO A 32 10.71 -9.33 -10.62
CA PRO A 32 9.82 -8.19 -10.83
C PRO A 32 9.02 -8.36 -12.12
N ALA A 33 7.70 -8.19 -12.06
CA ALA A 33 6.86 -8.25 -13.25
C ALA A 33 7.15 -7.05 -14.17
N PRO A 34 7.20 -7.24 -15.50
CA PRO A 34 7.18 -6.12 -16.42
C PRO A 34 5.86 -5.35 -16.26
N PHE A 35 5.86 -4.06 -16.56
CA PHE A 35 4.65 -3.24 -16.48
C PHE A 35 4.65 -2.15 -17.57
N THR A 36 3.48 -1.65 -17.89
CA THR A 36 3.28 -0.45 -18.71
C THR A 36 2.81 0.71 -17.83
N SER A 37 3.09 1.95 -18.26
CA SER A 37 2.57 3.13 -17.60
C SER A 37 2.08 4.15 -18.61
N TYR A 38 1.00 4.84 -18.27
CA TYR A 38 0.42 5.91 -19.07
C TYR A 38 -0.23 6.94 -18.17
N THR A 39 -0.41 8.15 -18.70
CA THR A 39 -1.22 9.20 -18.07
C THR A 39 -2.53 9.28 -18.82
N ASP A 40 -3.62 9.31 -18.08
CA ASP A 40 -4.98 9.48 -18.58
C ASP A 40 -5.67 10.62 -17.82
N SER A 41 -6.90 10.89 -18.15
CA SER A 41 -7.73 11.88 -17.47
C SER A 41 -9.05 11.24 -17.06
N VAL A 42 -9.48 11.52 -15.84
CA VAL A 42 -10.76 11.09 -15.32
C VAL A 42 -11.50 12.28 -14.71
N ASP A 43 -12.78 12.41 -15.00
CA ASP A 43 -13.63 13.41 -14.36
C ASP A 43 -13.92 12.94 -12.92
N ILE A 44 -13.45 13.70 -11.93
CA ILE A 44 -13.72 13.50 -10.50
C ILE A 44 -13.98 14.86 -9.84
N ALA A 45 -14.99 14.93 -8.99
CA ALA A 45 -15.49 16.17 -8.39
C ALA A 45 -15.92 17.23 -9.44
N GLY A 46 -16.36 16.78 -10.63
CA GLY A 46 -16.79 17.66 -11.73
C GLY A 46 -15.67 18.31 -12.52
N GLU A 47 -14.43 17.88 -12.32
CA GLU A 47 -13.24 18.36 -13.02
C GLU A 47 -12.40 17.22 -13.57
N ALA A 48 -11.80 17.44 -14.76
CA ALA A 48 -10.89 16.48 -15.37
C ALA A 48 -9.54 16.49 -14.62
N GLN A 49 -9.27 15.42 -13.90
CA GLN A 49 -8.01 15.23 -13.19
C GLN A 49 -7.07 14.30 -13.94
N ALA A 50 -5.80 14.66 -14.02
CA ALA A 50 -4.77 13.81 -14.58
C ALA A 50 -4.45 12.64 -13.62
N VAL A 51 -4.31 11.44 -14.17
CA VAL A 51 -4.06 10.22 -13.41
C VAL A 51 -2.94 9.42 -14.08
N ASP A 52 -1.89 9.10 -13.33
CA ASP A 52 -0.88 8.15 -13.79
C ASP A 52 -1.34 6.72 -13.42
N VAL A 53 -1.34 5.84 -14.41
CA VAL A 53 -1.66 4.42 -14.24
C VAL A 53 -0.43 3.59 -14.51
N TYR A 54 -0.08 2.72 -13.58
CA TYR A 54 0.99 1.73 -13.69
C TYR A 54 0.34 0.35 -13.67
N ARG A 55 0.37 -0.35 -14.81
CA ARG A 55 -0.31 -1.63 -14.99
C ARG A 55 0.71 -2.75 -15.16
N PRO A 56 0.73 -3.76 -14.26
CA PRO A 56 1.58 -4.93 -14.42
C PRO A 56 1.18 -5.73 -15.67
N ASP A 57 2.18 -6.30 -16.34
CA ASP A 57 1.97 -7.21 -17.48
C ASP A 57 1.80 -8.64 -16.96
N VAL A 58 0.69 -8.87 -16.27
CA VAL A 58 0.29 -10.17 -15.72
C VAL A 58 -1.19 -10.40 -16.04
N GLU A 59 -1.56 -11.68 -16.22
CA GLU A 59 -2.94 -12.07 -16.55
C GLU A 59 -3.93 -11.63 -15.46
N SER A 60 -3.55 -11.78 -14.19
CA SER A 60 -4.41 -11.49 -13.04
C SER A 60 -3.67 -10.63 -12.02
N PRO A 61 -3.75 -9.30 -12.10
CA PRO A 61 -3.19 -8.42 -11.07
C PRO A 61 -3.76 -8.71 -9.70
N ALA A 62 -2.97 -8.55 -8.64
CA ALA A 62 -3.41 -8.80 -7.26
C ALA A 62 -4.57 -7.88 -6.82
N GLY A 63 -4.64 -6.69 -7.37
CA GLY A 63 -5.67 -5.68 -7.10
C GLY A 63 -5.23 -4.31 -7.59
N VAL A 64 -5.87 -3.26 -7.05
CA VAL A 64 -5.56 -1.86 -7.38
C VAL A 64 -5.21 -1.08 -6.11
N ALA A 65 -4.15 -0.29 -6.17
CA ALA A 65 -3.80 0.70 -5.16
C ALA A 65 -4.09 2.11 -5.70
N ILE A 66 -4.92 2.88 -5.00
CA ILE A 66 -5.10 4.32 -5.25
C ILE A 66 -4.15 5.06 -4.33
N ILE A 67 -3.27 5.92 -4.89
CA ILE A 67 -2.23 6.61 -4.13
C ILE A 67 -2.46 8.12 -4.18
N ALA A 68 -2.73 8.75 -3.03
CA ALA A 68 -3.00 10.17 -2.90
C ALA A 68 -1.77 10.94 -2.38
N HIS A 69 -1.42 12.01 -3.08
CA HIS A 69 -0.31 12.89 -2.74
C HIS A 69 -0.63 13.89 -1.62
N GLY A 70 0.41 14.47 -1.00
CA GLY A 70 0.31 15.46 0.05
C GLY A 70 -0.12 16.86 -0.43
N PHE A 71 -0.22 17.80 0.53
CA PHE A 71 -0.56 19.21 0.31
C PHE A 71 0.42 19.88 -0.66
N THR A 72 -0.09 20.63 -1.65
CA THR A 72 0.68 21.30 -2.71
C THR A 72 1.58 20.36 -3.53
N ARG A 73 1.30 19.08 -3.52
CA ARG A 73 2.04 18.08 -4.28
C ARG A 73 1.26 17.68 -5.54
N SER A 74 1.74 16.68 -6.24
CA SER A 74 1.08 16.09 -7.41
C SER A 74 1.41 14.60 -7.51
N ARG A 75 0.70 13.90 -8.39
CA ARG A 75 0.88 12.47 -8.68
C ARG A 75 2.32 12.05 -8.92
N VAL A 76 3.17 12.94 -9.50
CA VAL A 76 4.58 12.62 -9.79
C VAL A 76 5.42 12.32 -8.54
N ARG A 77 4.92 12.67 -7.32
CA ARG A 77 5.60 12.38 -6.05
C ARG A 77 5.44 10.93 -5.61
N HIS A 78 4.64 10.14 -6.30
CA HIS A 78 4.46 8.71 -6.04
C HIS A 78 4.79 7.84 -7.26
N ARG A 79 5.53 8.39 -8.22
CA ARG A 79 5.93 7.69 -9.44
C ARG A 79 6.67 6.38 -9.14
N ASP A 80 7.64 6.43 -8.24
CA ASP A 80 8.50 5.26 -8.01
C ASP A 80 7.81 4.23 -7.10
N LEU A 81 6.90 4.66 -6.21
CA LEU A 81 5.98 3.77 -5.50
C LEU A 81 5.00 3.09 -6.47
N GLY A 82 4.42 3.85 -7.43
CA GLY A 82 3.52 3.29 -8.45
C GLY A 82 4.22 2.22 -9.30
N ARG A 83 5.46 2.47 -9.71
CA ARG A 83 6.30 1.50 -10.44
C ARG A 83 6.58 0.24 -9.61
N ALA A 84 6.92 0.41 -8.34
CA ALA A 84 7.22 -0.71 -7.45
C ALA A 84 5.99 -1.61 -7.22
N LEU A 85 4.81 -1.02 -7.01
CA LEU A 85 3.55 -1.75 -6.92
C LEU A 85 3.25 -2.52 -8.20
N ALA A 86 3.41 -1.88 -9.37
CA ALA A 86 3.20 -2.55 -10.65
C ALA A 86 4.19 -3.70 -10.86
N SER A 87 5.47 -3.51 -10.55
CA SER A 87 6.48 -4.58 -10.59
C SER A 87 6.16 -5.74 -9.64
N ALA A 88 5.38 -5.50 -8.59
CA ALA A 88 4.90 -6.50 -7.64
C ALA A 88 3.53 -7.10 -8.00
N GLY A 89 2.96 -6.76 -9.17
CA GLY A 89 1.70 -7.32 -9.66
C GLY A 89 0.44 -6.57 -9.20
N VAL A 90 0.56 -5.35 -8.66
CA VAL A 90 -0.56 -4.50 -8.24
C VAL A 90 -0.71 -3.34 -9.22
N ILE A 91 -1.92 -3.10 -9.72
CA ILE A 91 -2.18 -1.89 -10.52
C ILE A 91 -2.10 -0.67 -9.58
N ALA A 92 -1.30 0.33 -9.93
CA ALA A 92 -1.26 1.58 -9.19
C ALA A 92 -1.94 2.71 -9.98
N VAL A 93 -2.82 3.44 -9.32
CA VAL A 93 -3.58 4.57 -9.85
C VAL A 93 -3.26 5.79 -8.99
N VAL A 94 -2.63 6.79 -9.58
CA VAL A 94 -2.10 7.96 -8.87
C VAL A 94 -2.74 9.22 -9.45
N PRO A 95 -3.85 9.75 -8.88
CA PRO A 95 -4.49 10.97 -9.36
C PRO A 95 -3.76 12.23 -8.89
N ASP A 96 -3.89 13.32 -9.64
CA ASP A 96 -3.84 14.64 -9.05
C ASP A 96 -5.15 14.87 -8.27
N LEU A 97 -5.06 15.59 -7.14
CA LEU A 97 -6.21 15.89 -6.31
C LEU A 97 -6.80 17.26 -6.68
N PRO A 98 -8.14 17.37 -6.75
CA PRO A 98 -8.79 18.58 -7.26
C PRO A 98 -8.60 19.81 -6.38
N SER A 99 -8.40 19.64 -5.08
CA SER A 99 -8.27 20.80 -4.17
C SER A 99 -6.96 20.80 -3.39
N VAL A 100 -6.32 21.96 -3.34
CA VAL A 100 -5.16 22.18 -2.47
C VAL A 100 -5.60 22.42 -1.02
N MET A 101 -6.75 23.07 -0.80
CA MET A 101 -7.17 23.54 0.52
C MET A 101 -8.28 22.70 1.14
N ASP A 102 -9.20 22.18 0.32
CA ASP A 102 -10.32 21.38 0.80
C ASP A 102 -9.99 19.89 0.80
N LEU A 103 -9.49 19.42 1.95
CA LEU A 103 -9.11 18.03 2.12
C LEU A 103 -10.32 17.09 2.22
N TRP A 104 -11.53 17.62 2.55
CA TRP A 104 -12.75 16.85 2.54
C TRP A 104 -13.21 16.53 1.13
N SER A 105 -13.20 17.53 0.24
CA SER A 105 -13.52 17.33 -1.17
C SER A 105 -12.53 16.37 -1.83
N ASN A 106 -11.26 16.38 -1.44
CA ASN A 106 -10.28 15.39 -1.88
C ASN A 106 -10.63 13.96 -1.41
N GLY A 107 -11.20 13.82 -0.19
CA GLY A 107 -11.73 12.54 0.29
C GLY A 107 -12.90 12.04 -0.57
N ASP A 108 -13.80 12.94 -0.96
CA ASP A 108 -14.91 12.62 -1.86
C ASP A 108 -14.41 12.24 -3.25
N ALA A 109 -13.44 12.98 -3.78
CA ALA A 109 -12.80 12.71 -5.07
C ALA A 109 -12.14 11.32 -5.13
N ILE A 110 -11.41 10.92 -4.07
CA ILE A 110 -10.83 9.57 -3.98
C ILE A 110 -11.93 8.50 -3.90
N ALA A 111 -13.00 8.75 -3.15
CA ALA A 111 -14.13 7.80 -3.08
C ALA A 111 -14.83 7.66 -4.44
N GLU A 112 -15.01 8.76 -5.17
CA GLU A 112 -15.57 8.75 -6.53
C GLU A 112 -14.65 8.01 -7.51
N LEU A 113 -13.32 8.25 -7.45
CA LEU A 113 -12.36 7.52 -8.28
C LEU A 113 -12.44 6.01 -8.02
N ALA A 114 -12.53 5.59 -6.76
CA ALA A 114 -12.69 4.18 -6.41
C ALA A 114 -13.95 3.58 -7.07
N GLN A 115 -15.10 4.27 -7.00
CA GLN A 115 -16.34 3.84 -7.64
C GLN A 115 -16.21 3.77 -9.17
N LYS A 116 -15.50 4.71 -9.80
CA LYS A 116 -15.23 4.68 -11.23
C LYS A 116 -14.35 3.48 -11.63
N LEU A 117 -13.37 3.11 -10.80
CA LEU A 117 -12.56 1.91 -11.00
C LEU A 117 -13.38 0.62 -10.81
N GLU A 118 -14.34 0.61 -9.89
CA GLU A 118 -15.31 -0.49 -9.76
C GLU A 118 -16.15 -0.65 -11.03
N ALA A 119 -16.40 0.45 -11.77
CA ALA A 119 -17.12 0.47 -13.04
C ALA A 119 -16.22 0.27 -14.27
N GLY A 120 -14.90 0.15 -14.13
CA GLY A 120 -13.96 -0.10 -15.22
C GLY A 120 -13.42 1.15 -15.91
N ALA A 121 -13.26 2.25 -15.17
CA ALA A 121 -12.63 3.47 -15.71
C ALA A 121 -11.14 3.29 -16.03
N LEU A 122 -10.54 4.27 -16.74
CA LEU A 122 -9.13 4.32 -17.11
C LEU A 122 -8.65 3.13 -17.96
N GLY A 123 -9.54 2.55 -18.76
CA GLY A 123 -9.22 1.36 -19.57
C GLY A 123 -8.90 0.10 -18.76
N LEU A 124 -9.24 0.10 -17.48
CA LEU A 124 -9.09 -1.06 -16.60
C LEU A 124 -10.38 -1.90 -16.61
N THR A 125 -10.23 -3.20 -16.36
CA THR A 125 -11.39 -4.05 -16.08
C THR A 125 -12.04 -3.65 -14.75
N PRO A 126 -13.37 -3.80 -14.58
CA PRO A 126 -14.05 -3.56 -13.31
C PRO A 126 -13.35 -4.25 -12.13
N VAL A 127 -13.13 -3.51 -11.06
CA VAL A 127 -12.39 -3.97 -9.88
C VAL A 127 -13.33 -4.12 -8.70
N ALA A 128 -13.38 -5.29 -8.08
CA ALA A 128 -14.15 -5.46 -6.85
C ALA A 128 -13.56 -4.58 -5.73
N ARG A 129 -14.40 -3.94 -4.91
CA ARG A 129 -13.98 -3.10 -3.78
C ARG A 129 -13.02 -3.80 -2.83
N SER A 130 -13.24 -5.08 -2.57
CA SER A 130 -12.37 -5.92 -1.75
C SER A 130 -10.97 -6.15 -2.35
N ARG A 131 -10.69 -5.61 -3.53
CA ARG A 131 -9.39 -5.60 -4.20
C ARG A 131 -8.83 -4.19 -4.37
N LEU A 132 -9.36 -3.20 -3.66
CA LEU A 132 -8.86 -1.83 -3.61
C LEU A 132 -8.11 -1.58 -2.30
N VAL A 133 -6.88 -1.08 -2.39
CA VAL A 133 -6.12 -0.53 -1.25
C VAL A 133 -6.00 0.97 -1.44
N LEU A 134 -6.30 1.74 -0.42
CA LEU A 134 -6.12 3.18 -0.40
C LEU A 134 -4.83 3.53 0.32
N ILE A 135 -3.95 4.28 -0.33
CA ILE A 135 -2.65 4.71 0.19
C ILE A 135 -2.59 6.22 0.14
N GLY A 136 -2.14 6.87 1.20
CA GLY A 136 -2.03 8.33 1.16
C GLY A 136 -0.93 8.90 2.03
N THR A 137 -0.21 9.89 1.48
CA THR A 137 0.89 10.57 2.16
C THR A 137 0.44 11.92 2.68
N SER A 138 0.78 12.26 3.94
CA SER A 138 0.52 13.60 4.51
C SER A 138 -0.97 13.97 4.45
N ALA A 139 -1.32 15.09 3.79
CA ALA A 139 -2.69 15.49 3.51
C ALA A 139 -3.44 14.48 2.62
N GLY A 140 -2.75 13.76 1.74
CA GLY A 140 -3.31 12.64 0.98
C GLY A 140 -3.69 11.47 1.89
N GLY A 141 -2.97 11.28 3.00
CA GLY A 141 -3.34 10.34 4.05
C GLY A 141 -4.67 10.70 4.70
N LEU A 142 -4.89 11.99 4.97
CA LEU A 142 -6.19 12.46 5.43
C LEU A 142 -7.28 12.23 4.39
N ALA A 143 -7.04 12.60 3.12
CA ALA A 143 -8.02 12.39 2.05
C ALA A 143 -8.40 10.90 1.90
N THR A 144 -7.41 10.01 1.92
CA THR A 144 -7.66 8.57 1.76
C THR A 144 -8.34 7.92 2.96
N VAL A 145 -8.09 8.37 4.21
CA VAL A 145 -8.83 7.86 5.37
C VAL A 145 -10.29 8.32 5.37
N LEU A 146 -10.55 9.57 4.92
CA LEU A 146 -11.91 10.08 4.73
C LEU A 146 -12.66 9.28 3.64
N ALA A 147 -11.98 8.94 2.54
CA ALA A 147 -12.53 8.08 1.50
C ALA A 147 -12.78 6.66 2.01
N ALA A 148 -11.83 6.05 2.73
CA ALA A 148 -11.94 4.69 3.25
C ALA A 148 -13.13 4.53 4.20
N ALA A 149 -13.45 5.55 5.01
CA ALA A 149 -14.62 5.56 5.89
C ALA A 149 -15.95 5.53 5.09
N LYS A 150 -15.96 6.04 3.85
CA LYS A 150 -17.11 6.02 2.93
C LYS A 150 -17.18 4.76 2.05
N LEU A 151 -16.15 3.94 2.06
CA LEU A 151 -15.98 2.78 1.19
C LEU A 151 -15.82 1.50 2.03
N PRO A 152 -16.84 1.05 2.77
CA PRO A 152 -16.74 -0.19 3.53
C PRO A 152 -16.44 -1.36 2.58
N GLY A 153 -15.53 -2.24 3.00
CA GLY A 153 -15.14 -3.41 2.23
C GLY A 153 -13.95 -3.21 1.29
N VAL A 154 -13.23 -2.07 1.32
CA VAL A 154 -11.91 -1.97 0.68
C VAL A 154 -10.94 -2.95 1.35
N ALA A 155 -9.96 -3.45 0.60
CA ALA A 155 -8.96 -4.41 1.08
C ALA A 155 -8.11 -3.86 2.24
N GLY A 156 -7.83 -2.55 2.23
CA GLY A 156 -7.07 -1.92 3.30
C GLY A 156 -6.83 -0.42 3.10
N TRP A 157 -6.35 0.21 4.16
CA TRP A 157 -5.84 1.58 4.13
C TRP A 157 -4.42 1.65 4.68
N ILE A 158 -3.53 2.36 3.96
CA ILE A 158 -2.15 2.60 4.36
C ILE A 158 -1.91 4.10 4.47
N GLY A 159 -1.67 4.59 5.68
CA GLY A 159 -1.32 5.98 5.95
C GLY A 159 0.21 6.16 5.97
N LEU A 160 0.74 6.97 5.06
CA LEU A 160 2.15 7.31 4.93
C LEU A 160 2.40 8.69 5.55
N ASP A 161 2.83 8.71 6.80
CA ASP A 161 3.00 9.91 7.63
C ASP A 161 1.81 10.89 7.51
N PRO A 162 0.56 10.38 7.71
CA PRO A 162 -0.64 11.16 7.50
C PRO A 162 -0.73 12.32 8.49
N VAL A 163 -1.35 13.43 8.07
CA VAL A 163 -1.55 14.59 8.95
C VAL A 163 -3.03 14.78 9.27
N ASP A 164 -3.32 15.10 10.52
CA ASP A 164 -4.67 15.41 11.01
C ASP A 164 -4.65 16.71 11.82
N ARG A 165 -4.96 17.81 11.16
CA ARG A 165 -4.96 19.14 11.79
C ARG A 165 -6.19 19.40 12.66
N THR A 166 -7.34 18.83 12.30
CA THR A 166 -8.64 19.19 12.86
C THR A 166 -9.32 18.04 13.62
N GLY A 167 -8.70 16.87 13.71
CA GLY A 167 -9.31 15.67 14.27
C GLY A 167 -10.26 14.94 13.33
N SER A 168 -10.43 15.44 12.09
CA SER A 168 -11.33 14.82 11.11
C SER A 168 -10.82 13.46 10.63
N GLY A 169 -9.48 13.32 10.51
CA GLY A 169 -8.86 12.05 10.19
C GLY A 169 -9.08 11.00 11.26
N SER A 170 -8.96 11.37 12.53
CA SER A 170 -9.25 10.47 13.67
C SER A 170 -10.73 10.10 13.71
N GLY A 171 -11.64 11.07 13.45
CA GLY A 171 -13.06 10.81 13.36
C GLY A 171 -13.42 9.82 12.26
N ALA A 172 -12.83 9.96 11.07
CA ALA A 172 -13.02 9.01 9.97
C ALA A 172 -12.39 7.63 10.29
N ALA A 173 -11.19 7.63 10.85
CA ALA A 173 -10.46 6.41 11.20
C ALA A 173 -11.23 5.52 12.19
N SER A 174 -12.00 6.13 13.11
CA SER A 174 -12.84 5.38 14.07
C SER A 174 -13.99 4.58 13.41
N GLN A 175 -14.31 4.89 12.15
CA GLN A 175 -15.35 4.23 11.37
C GLN A 175 -14.80 3.19 10.38
N LEU A 176 -13.47 3.02 10.31
CA LEU A 176 -12.85 2.08 9.38
C LEU A 176 -13.18 0.64 9.74
N THR A 177 -13.64 -0.10 8.74
CA THR A 177 -13.79 -1.56 8.81
C THR A 177 -12.63 -2.30 8.15
N ALA A 178 -11.81 -1.58 7.37
CA ALA A 178 -10.70 -2.14 6.63
C ALA A 178 -9.46 -2.36 7.51
N PRO A 179 -8.65 -3.40 7.25
CA PRO A 179 -7.31 -3.55 7.79
C PRO A 179 -6.47 -2.29 7.54
N THR A 180 -5.75 -1.83 8.55
CA THR A 180 -5.06 -0.55 8.50
C THR A 180 -3.61 -0.66 8.96
N VAL A 181 -2.71 0.00 8.22
CA VAL A 181 -1.32 0.24 8.62
C VAL A 181 -1.03 1.73 8.56
N VAL A 182 -0.33 2.25 9.57
CA VAL A 182 0.13 3.64 9.61
C VAL A 182 1.64 3.66 9.79
N MET A 183 2.36 4.26 8.86
CA MET A 183 3.79 4.51 8.96
C MET A 183 4.00 5.98 9.31
N LEU A 184 4.90 6.26 10.24
CA LEU A 184 5.13 7.60 10.79
C LEU A 184 6.61 7.96 10.71
N ALA A 185 6.88 9.20 10.27
CA ALA A 185 8.19 9.85 10.37
C ALA A 185 8.47 10.34 11.79
N ASP A 186 9.71 10.82 11.98
CA ASP A 186 10.06 11.60 13.16
C ASP A 186 9.18 12.86 13.28
N PRO A 187 8.80 13.27 14.50
CA PRO A 187 7.98 14.44 14.72
C PRO A 187 8.62 15.72 14.18
N SER A 188 7.88 16.45 13.34
CA SER A 188 8.32 17.71 12.74
C SER A 188 7.14 18.66 12.52
N ALA A 189 7.40 19.91 12.19
CA ALA A 189 6.34 20.85 11.84
C ALA A 189 5.55 20.41 10.60
N CYS A 190 6.17 19.71 9.66
CA CYS A 190 5.53 19.26 8.42
C CYS A 190 4.51 18.14 8.63
N ASN A 191 4.72 17.29 9.63
CA ASN A 191 3.74 16.26 9.98
C ASN A 191 2.93 16.62 11.23
N LEU A 192 2.90 17.93 11.57
CA LEU A 192 2.20 18.47 12.75
C LEU A 192 2.59 17.70 14.03
N PHE A 193 3.90 17.49 14.22
CA PHE A 193 4.50 16.76 15.33
C PHE A 193 3.94 15.32 15.46
N ALA A 194 3.89 14.62 14.33
CA ALA A 194 3.38 13.26 14.17
C ALA A 194 1.87 13.16 14.56
N SER A 195 1.04 14.09 14.05
CA SER A 195 -0.41 14.10 14.25
C SER A 195 -1.10 12.82 13.76
N GLY A 196 -0.51 12.10 12.80
CA GLY A 196 -0.97 10.79 12.35
C GLY A 196 -1.10 9.72 13.45
N ARG A 197 -0.45 9.93 14.60
CA ARG A 197 -0.65 9.08 15.80
C ARG A 197 -2.11 9.08 16.29
N SER A 198 -2.80 10.20 16.16
CA SER A 198 -4.22 10.30 16.55
C SER A 198 -5.10 9.46 15.64
N ILE A 199 -4.80 9.47 14.33
CA ILE A 199 -5.47 8.61 13.35
C ILE A 199 -5.24 7.14 13.71
N ALA A 200 -3.99 6.72 13.88
CA ALA A 200 -3.64 5.33 14.22
C ALA A 200 -4.36 4.83 15.48
N ARG A 201 -4.45 5.67 16.54
CA ARG A 201 -5.13 5.32 17.79
C ARG A 201 -6.64 5.16 17.65
N ALA A 202 -7.25 5.81 16.66
CA ALA A 202 -8.69 5.78 16.44
C ALA A 202 -9.17 4.57 15.63
N VAL A 203 -8.25 3.89 14.92
CA VAL A 203 -8.59 2.76 14.03
C VAL A 203 -8.98 1.51 14.81
N PRO A 204 -10.19 0.93 14.60
CA PRO A 204 -10.61 -0.31 15.26
C PRO A 204 -9.81 -1.54 14.82
N HIS A 205 -9.43 -1.62 13.55
CA HIS A 205 -8.72 -2.75 12.93
C HIS A 205 -7.30 -2.36 12.52
N LEU A 206 -6.55 -1.77 13.46
CA LEU A 206 -5.16 -1.42 13.26
C LEU A 206 -4.28 -2.68 13.29
N LEU A 207 -3.66 -3.00 12.16
CA LEU A 207 -2.70 -4.11 12.06
C LEU A 207 -1.38 -3.72 12.73
N ARG A 208 -0.84 -2.55 12.38
CA ARG A 208 0.38 -2.02 12.97
C ARG A 208 0.54 -0.51 12.78
N THR A 209 1.30 0.09 13.67
CA THR A 209 1.90 1.43 13.48
C THR A 209 3.41 1.24 13.43
N THR A 210 4.03 1.64 12.33
CA THR A 210 5.48 1.58 12.15
C THR A 210 6.07 2.99 12.31
N PHE A 211 6.93 3.18 13.29
CA PHE A 211 7.78 4.37 13.38
C PHE A 211 9.03 4.10 12.58
N VAL A 212 9.25 4.88 11.52
CA VAL A 212 10.43 4.76 10.67
C VAL A 212 11.49 5.71 11.23
N ASP A 213 12.31 5.17 12.13
CA ASP A 213 13.33 5.92 12.86
C ASP A 213 14.29 6.63 11.90
N GLY A 214 14.54 7.91 12.14
CA GLY A 214 15.36 8.76 11.28
C GLY A 214 14.71 9.18 9.95
N ALA A 215 13.47 8.75 9.66
CA ALA A 215 12.77 9.22 8.47
C ALA A 215 12.24 10.64 8.65
N SER A 216 12.45 11.49 7.65
CA SER A 216 11.78 12.77 7.53
C SER A 216 10.42 12.62 6.83
N HIS A 217 9.56 13.64 6.96
CA HIS A 217 8.29 13.70 6.23
C HIS A 217 8.46 13.53 4.71
N CYS A 218 9.59 14.01 4.16
CA CYS A 218 9.89 13.94 2.73
C CYS A 218 10.30 12.56 2.24
N ASP A 219 10.66 11.63 3.13
CA ASP A 219 11.02 10.26 2.75
C ASP A 219 9.78 9.44 2.35
N PHE A 220 8.58 9.92 2.70
CA PHE A 220 7.31 9.29 2.31
C PHE A 220 6.83 9.69 0.91
N GLU A 221 7.60 10.53 0.19
CA GLU A 221 7.41 10.83 -1.23
C GLU A 221 8.54 10.19 -2.04
N ASP A 222 8.20 9.48 -3.10
CA ASP A 222 9.19 8.84 -3.97
C ASP A 222 8.84 9.03 -5.46
N PRO A 223 9.48 10.00 -6.13
CA PRO A 223 10.56 10.88 -5.67
C PRO A 223 10.08 12.12 -4.92
N THR A 224 10.83 12.57 -3.93
CA THR A 224 10.66 13.89 -3.33
C THR A 224 11.39 14.98 -4.14
N ASN A 225 11.32 16.25 -3.70
CA ASN A 225 12.02 17.37 -4.34
C ASN A 225 12.70 18.29 -3.31
N ASN A 226 13.51 19.23 -3.84
CA ASN A 226 14.27 20.17 -3.02
C ASN A 226 13.38 21.05 -2.13
N MET A 227 12.18 21.42 -2.58
CA MET A 227 11.27 22.23 -1.77
C MET A 227 10.87 21.48 -0.48
N CYS A 228 10.50 20.22 -0.58
CA CYS A 228 10.21 19.41 0.60
C CYS A 228 11.44 19.30 1.51
N ARG A 229 12.62 19.00 0.95
CA ARG A 229 13.86 18.87 1.73
C ARG A 229 14.23 20.11 2.52
N VAL A 230 14.01 21.28 1.93
CA VAL A 230 14.28 22.56 2.59
C VAL A 230 13.29 22.87 3.70
N LEU A 231 12.01 22.53 3.49
CA LEU A 231 10.94 22.88 4.43
C LEU A 231 10.73 21.81 5.52
N CYS A 232 10.89 20.53 5.18
CA CYS A 232 10.43 19.40 5.99
C CYS A 232 11.55 18.43 6.40
N GLY A 233 12.79 18.78 6.12
CA GLY A 233 13.95 17.95 6.48
C GLY A 233 14.52 17.16 5.30
N GLN A 234 15.80 16.78 5.46
CA GLN A 234 16.52 16.04 4.44
C GLN A 234 15.89 14.67 4.23
N SER A 235 15.93 14.20 3.00
CA SER A 235 15.48 12.85 2.64
C SER A 235 16.64 12.01 2.11
N SER A 236 16.55 10.71 2.27
CA SER A 236 17.53 9.77 1.74
C SER A 236 16.87 8.75 0.81
N SER A 237 17.55 8.41 -0.29
CA SER A 237 17.06 7.36 -1.21
C SER A 237 16.95 6.00 -0.53
N THR A 238 17.80 5.71 0.44
CA THR A 238 17.73 4.49 1.23
C THR A 238 16.44 4.43 2.04
N MET A 239 16.09 5.54 2.73
CA MET A 239 14.87 5.62 3.53
C MET A 239 13.62 5.54 2.65
N GLN A 240 13.60 6.27 1.52
CA GLN A 240 12.53 6.16 0.52
C GLN A 240 12.34 4.72 0.04
N THR A 241 13.44 3.99 -0.21
CA THR A 241 13.38 2.57 -0.60
C THR A 241 12.77 1.70 0.50
N VAL A 242 13.19 1.86 1.75
CA VAL A 242 12.64 1.11 2.89
C VAL A 242 11.13 1.34 3.02
N ILE A 243 10.68 2.60 2.99
CA ILE A 243 9.26 2.94 3.10
C ILE A 243 8.46 2.40 1.91
N ARG A 244 8.98 2.54 0.69
CA ARG A 244 8.37 2.02 -0.51
C ARG A 244 8.19 0.50 -0.46
N ASP A 245 9.25 -0.23 -0.11
CA ASP A 245 9.24 -1.69 -0.09
C ASP A 245 8.30 -2.23 1.01
N GLU A 246 8.26 -1.58 2.18
CA GLU A 246 7.30 -1.87 3.24
C GLU A 246 5.85 -1.58 2.79
N THR A 247 5.63 -0.48 2.06
CA THR A 247 4.31 -0.13 1.52
C THR A 247 3.83 -1.16 0.50
N VAL A 248 4.71 -1.61 -0.40
CA VAL A 248 4.40 -2.66 -1.39
C VAL A 248 4.06 -3.98 -0.70
N THR A 249 4.88 -4.40 0.26
CA THR A 249 4.64 -5.63 1.04
C THR A 249 3.30 -5.57 1.75
N THR A 250 2.99 -4.46 2.41
CA THR A 250 1.72 -4.23 3.10
C THR A 250 0.52 -4.27 2.15
N ALA A 251 0.63 -3.62 0.99
CA ALA A 251 -0.44 -3.64 -0.01
C ALA A 251 -0.72 -5.05 -0.52
N LEU A 252 0.33 -5.85 -0.78
CA LEU A 252 0.19 -7.25 -1.17
C LEU A 252 -0.44 -8.11 -0.06
N GLU A 253 -0.09 -7.88 1.21
CA GLU A 253 -0.71 -8.55 2.35
C GLU A 253 -2.21 -8.30 2.41
N MET A 254 -2.64 -7.04 2.26
CA MET A 254 -4.04 -6.64 2.27
C MET A 254 -4.84 -7.17 1.06
N LEU A 255 -4.19 -7.35 -0.09
CA LEU A 255 -4.81 -7.84 -1.33
C LEU A 255 -4.84 -9.36 -1.44
N ARG A 256 -4.23 -10.11 -0.50
CA ARG A 256 -4.31 -11.57 -0.49
C ARG A 256 -5.76 -12.01 -0.28
N PRO A 257 -6.24 -12.98 -1.06
CA PRO A 257 -7.54 -13.58 -0.77
C PRO A 257 -7.55 -14.12 0.66
N VAL A 258 -8.60 -13.80 1.43
CA VAL A 258 -8.82 -14.45 2.72
C VAL A 258 -9.06 -15.93 2.40
N SER A 259 -8.11 -16.80 2.77
CA SER A 259 -8.29 -18.24 2.68
C SER A 259 -9.44 -18.60 3.61
N GLY A 260 -10.63 -18.85 3.04
CA GLY A 260 -11.76 -19.38 3.80
C GLY A 260 -11.34 -20.67 4.50
N PRO A 261 -11.96 -21.04 5.64
CA PRO A 261 -11.71 -22.33 6.26
C PRO A 261 -11.92 -23.41 5.20
N ALA A 262 -10.94 -24.32 5.07
CA ALA A 262 -11.07 -25.46 4.15
C ALA A 262 -12.38 -26.16 4.46
N THR A 263 -13.33 -26.12 3.53
CA THR A 263 -14.55 -26.93 3.63
C THR A 263 -14.11 -28.38 3.49
N ASN A 264 -14.04 -29.09 4.61
CA ASN A 264 -13.89 -30.53 4.62
C ASN A 264 -15.14 -31.15 3.99
N SER A 265 -15.20 -31.23 2.66
CA SER A 265 -16.26 -31.88 1.90
C SER A 265 -16.00 -33.37 1.66
N ASP A 266 -14.89 -33.95 2.17
CA ASP A 266 -14.49 -35.32 1.88
C ASP A 266 -14.67 -36.29 3.06
N ALA A 267 -15.66 -36.06 3.93
CA ALA A 267 -15.95 -37.00 5.03
C ALA A 267 -17.42 -37.41 5.05
N ASN A 268 -17.93 -37.99 3.94
CA ASN A 268 -19.16 -38.82 4.03
C ASN A 268 -19.48 -39.57 2.71
N ASP A 269 -18.54 -40.35 2.19
CA ASP A 269 -18.86 -41.42 1.23
C ASP A 269 -18.19 -42.72 1.69
N ALA A 270 -18.68 -43.25 2.81
CA ALA A 270 -18.47 -44.66 3.16
C ALA A 270 -19.66 -45.46 2.63
N PRO A 271 -19.48 -46.47 1.76
CA PRO A 271 -20.58 -47.29 1.28
C PRO A 271 -21.17 -48.12 2.46
N ARG A 272 -22.49 -47.94 2.68
CA ARG A 272 -23.24 -48.84 3.56
C ARG A 272 -23.22 -50.24 2.97
N ALA A 273 -22.57 -51.16 3.71
CA ALA A 273 -22.73 -52.58 3.45
C ALA A 273 -24.17 -52.99 3.74
N THR A 274 -24.81 -53.61 2.77
CA THR A 274 -26.10 -54.30 2.91
C THR A 274 -25.82 -55.68 3.46
N GLU A 275 -26.41 -56.00 4.62
CA GLU A 275 -26.83 -57.35 5.03
C GLU A 275 -28.35 -57.43 4.97
#